data_5803589bdfc3ed35e2a4b55644ac14f5
#
_entry.id   5803589bdfc3ed35e2a4b55644ac14f5
#
_cell.length_a   1.000
_cell.length_b   1.000
_cell.length_c   1.000
_cell.angle_alpha   90.00
_cell.angle_beta   90.00
_cell.angle_gamma   90.00
#
_symmetry.space_group_name_H-M   'P 1'
#
loop_
_entity.id
_entity.type
_entity.pdbx_description
1 polymer ?
#
loop_
_entity_poly.entity_id
_entity_poly.type
_entity_poly.pdbx_seq_one_letter_code
_entity_poly.pdbx_strand_id
1 'polypeptide(L)'
;MTVPAHVRLVPPFRATAPRCLVVCLVIFLAVVVSACARTPEPAQFTGPTMGTTYHVTVSGADSSRERGAVQAAIDHVLVETERHLSTYHVTSEIALLNRDESRSWQDVSPTLFVVLKEAHDVSELTGGSFDVTVAPLLELWGHKPDSSG
;
A
#
# COMPACT_ATOMS: atom_id res chain seq x y z
N MET A 1 -65.08 -76.58 -10.01
CA MET A 1 -65.09 -75.12 -10.21
C MET A 1 -63.77 -74.56 -9.56
N THR A 2 -62.73 -74.34 -10.35
CA THR A 2 -61.40 -73.99 -9.87
C THR A 2 -61.15 -72.49 -10.29
N VAL A 3 -60.89 -71.63 -9.31
CA VAL A 3 -60.58 -70.19 -9.50
C VAL A 3 -59.06 -70.09 -9.51
N PRO A 4 -58.43 -69.50 -10.56
CA PRO A 4 -56.99 -69.23 -10.57
C PRO A 4 -56.67 -67.92 -9.83
N ALA A 5 -55.78 -68.00 -8.83
CA ALA A 5 -55.22 -66.85 -8.12
C ALA A 5 -54.13 -66.12 -9.00
N HIS A 6 -54.42 -64.90 -9.49
CA HIS A 6 -53.42 -64.06 -10.11
C HIS A 6 -52.61 -63.33 -9.06
N VAL A 7 -51.40 -63.80 -8.84
CA VAL A 7 -50.38 -63.10 -8.03
C VAL A 7 -49.77 -62.02 -8.92
N ARG A 8 -50.07 -60.76 -8.59
CA ARG A 8 -49.36 -59.56 -9.25
C ARG A 8 -48.03 -59.38 -8.50
N LEU A 9 -46.96 -59.69 -9.18
CA LEU A 9 -45.62 -59.26 -8.76
C LEU A 9 -45.48 -57.77 -8.95
N VAL A 10 -45.32 -57.03 -7.83
CA VAL A 10 -44.96 -55.60 -7.82
C VAL A 10 -43.45 -55.52 -8.07
N PRO A 11 -43.00 -54.76 -9.09
CA PRO A 11 -41.56 -54.65 -9.32
C PRO A 11 -40.88 -53.89 -8.19
N PRO A 12 -39.62 -54.26 -7.81
CA PRO A 12 -38.91 -53.59 -6.73
C PRO A 12 -38.62 -52.16 -7.13
N PHE A 13 -39.05 -51.22 -6.28
CA PHE A 13 -38.77 -49.80 -6.37
C PHE A 13 -37.24 -49.60 -6.30
N ARG A 14 -36.58 -49.41 -7.45
CA ARG A 14 -35.16 -49.13 -7.52
C ARG A 14 -34.95 -47.75 -6.94
N ALA A 15 -34.42 -47.67 -5.71
CA ALA A 15 -34.02 -46.44 -5.03
C ALA A 15 -32.80 -45.79 -5.76
N THR A 16 -33.05 -45.00 -6.78
CA THR A 16 -32.05 -44.14 -7.45
C THR A 16 -31.84 -42.83 -6.70
N ALA A 17 -32.68 -42.56 -5.69
CA ALA A 17 -32.63 -41.33 -4.90
C ALA A 17 -31.28 -41.02 -4.16
N PRO A 18 -30.55 -42.00 -3.55
CA PRO A 18 -29.36 -41.68 -2.79
C PRO A 18 -28.18 -41.19 -3.65
N ARG A 19 -28.09 -41.63 -4.91
CA ARG A 19 -26.98 -41.24 -5.80
C ARG A 19 -27.08 -39.75 -6.27
N CYS A 20 -28.28 -39.29 -6.60
CA CYS A 20 -28.48 -37.87 -6.99
C CYS A 20 -28.22 -36.93 -5.81
N LEU A 21 -28.63 -37.32 -4.60
CA LEU A 21 -28.42 -36.53 -3.39
C LEU A 21 -26.94 -36.37 -3.04
N VAL A 22 -26.17 -37.45 -3.17
CA VAL A 22 -24.71 -37.42 -2.98
C VAL A 22 -24.02 -36.57 -4.02
N VAL A 23 -24.41 -36.68 -5.30
CA VAL A 23 -23.84 -35.81 -6.38
C VAL A 23 -24.15 -34.36 -6.13
N CYS A 24 -25.39 -34.00 -5.77
CA CYS A 24 -25.75 -32.62 -5.44
C CYS A 24 -24.97 -32.09 -4.23
N LEU A 25 -24.76 -32.90 -3.19
CA LEU A 25 -23.97 -32.52 -2.02
C LEU A 25 -22.50 -32.26 -2.37
N VAL A 26 -21.91 -33.13 -3.21
CA VAL A 26 -20.53 -32.97 -3.65
C VAL A 26 -20.37 -31.69 -4.52
N ILE A 27 -21.31 -31.42 -5.43
CA ILE A 27 -21.30 -30.20 -6.23
C ILE A 27 -21.47 -28.97 -5.34
N PHE A 28 -22.38 -28.99 -4.39
CA PHE A 28 -22.60 -27.91 -3.44
C PHE A 28 -21.32 -27.64 -2.60
N LEU A 29 -20.70 -28.70 -2.08
CA LEU A 29 -19.45 -28.60 -1.32
C LEU A 29 -18.31 -28.04 -2.18
N ALA A 30 -18.19 -28.47 -3.44
CA ALA A 30 -17.19 -27.94 -4.38
C ALA A 30 -17.38 -26.45 -4.68
N VAL A 31 -18.65 -26.00 -4.83
CA VAL A 31 -18.98 -24.57 -5.03
C VAL A 31 -18.65 -23.75 -3.79
N VAL A 32 -18.97 -24.26 -2.59
CA VAL A 32 -18.67 -23.58 -1.33
C VAL A 32 -17.16 -23.45 -1.10
N VAL A 33 -16.38 -24.49 -1.37
CA VAL A 33 -14.92 -24.47 -1.25
C VAL A 33 -14.29 -23.51 -2.28
N SER A 34 -14.84 -23.43 -3.50
CA SER A 34 -14.35 -22.51 -4.53
C SER A 34 -14.66 -21.04 -4.21
N ALA A 35 -15.74 -20.76 -3.48
CA ALA A 35 -16.10 -19.40 -3.07
C ALA A 35 -15.15 -18.81 -2.00
N CYS A 36 -14.52 -19.64 -1.17
CA CYS A 36 -13.61 -19.21 -0.11
C CYS A 36 -12.18 -18.89 -0.59
N ALA A 37 -11.84 -19.15 -1.86
CA ALA A 37 -10.44 -19.08 -2.35
C ALA A 37 -10.02 -17.76 -2.99
N ARG A 38 -10.86 -16.73 -3.01
CA ARG A 38 -10.47 -15.41 -3.51
C ARG A 38 -9.96 -14.53 -2.38
N THR A 39 -8.70 -14.65 -2.05
CA THR A 39 -8.00 -13.56 -1.35
C THR A 39 -7.84 -12.40 -2.32
N PRO A 40 -8.37 -11.21 -2.01
CA PRO A 40 -8.17 -10.05 -2.87
C PRO A 40 -6.67 -9.77 -3.01
N GLU A 41 -6.22 -9.57 -4.23
CA GLU A 41 -4.84 -9.24 -4.52
C GLU A 41 -4.57 -7.82 -3.99
N PRO A 42 -3.50 -7.60 -3.21
CA PRO A 42 -3.21 -6.29 -2.66
C PRO A 42 -2.93 -5.28 -3.78
N ALA A 43 -3.49 -4.09 -3.66
CA ALA A 43 -3.24 -3.00 -4.58
C ALA A 43 -1.83 -2.45 -4.38
N GLN A 44 -1.08 -2.29 -5.46
CA GLN A 44 0.25 -1.71 -5.44
C GLN A 44 0.22 -0.34 -6.10
N PHE A 45 0.88 0.63 -5.46
CA PHE A 45 1.05 1.99 -5.92
C PHE A 45 2.54 2.31 -5.96
N THR A 46 3.00 2.89 -7.06
CA THR A 46 4.40 3.24 -7.26
C THR A 46 4.50 4.56 -8.00
N GLY A 47 5.53 5.33 -7.69
CA GLY A 47 5.77 6.61 -8.38
C GLY A 47 7.08 7.25 -7.94
N PRO A 48 7.53 8.29 -8.63
CA PRO A 48 8.72 9.04 -8.24
C PRO A 48 8.43 9.94 -7.03
N THR A 49 9.42 10.14 -6.17
CA THR A 49 9.41 11.10 -5.07
C THR A 49 10.84 11.40 -4.62
N MET A 50 11.18 12.65 -4.34
CA MET A 50 12.48 13.09 -3.78
C MET A 50 13.71 12.44 -4.43
N GLY A 51 13.73 12.35 -5.77
CA GLY A 51 14.83 11.74 -6.53
C GLY A 51 14.90 10.21 -6.47
N THR A 52 13.89 9.55 -5.93
CA THR A 52 13.76 8.08 -5.84
C THR A 52 12.35 7.64 -6.20
N THR A 53 11.97 6.42 -5.85
CA THR A 53 10.65 5.84 -6.14
C THR A 53 10.01 5.30 -4.86
N TYR A 54 8.72 5.57 -4.67
CA TYR A 54 7.95 4.95 -3.59
C TYR A 54 7.24 3.68 -4.05
N HIS A 55 7.00 2.77 -3.11
CA HIS A 55 6.22 1.55 -3.29
C HIS A 55 5.28 1.38 -2.09
N VAL A 56 3.98 1.44 -2.34
CA VAL A 56 2.94 1.27 -1.31
C VAL A 56 2.06 0.09 -1.68
N THR A 57 1.85 -0.82 -0.74
CA THR A 57 0.97 -1.97 -0.90
C THR A 57 -0.20 -1.86 0.08
N VAL A 58 -1.43 -1.86 -0.44
CA VAL A 58 -2.65 -1.72 0.35
C VAL A 58 -3.51 -2.95 0.18
N SER A 59 -3.84 -3.63 1.27
CA SER A 59 -4.78 -4.75 1.29
C SER A 59 -6.21 -4.24 1.43
N GLY A 60 -7.16 -4.82 0.66
CA GLY A 60 -8.58 -4.49 0.74
C GLY A 60 -9.04 -3.30 -0.11
N ALA A 61 -8.19 -2.76 -0.98
CA ALA A 61 -8.60 -1.75 -1.97
C ALA A 61 -9.17 -2.45 -3.22
N ASP A 62 -10.39 -2.96 -3.14
CA ASP A 62 -10.94 -3.89 -4.13
C ASP A 62 -11.59 -3.19 -5.34
N SER A 63 -12.03 -1.95 -5.19
CA SER A 63 -12.66 -1.20 -6.27
C SER A 63 -11.69 -0.20 -6.92
N SER A 64 -11.93 0.08 -8.22
CA SER A 64 -11.17 1.13 -8.93
C SER A 64 -11.31 2.51 -8.29
N ARG A 65 -12.45 2.78 -7.65
CA ARG A 65 -12.71 4.03 -6.94
C ARG A 65 -11.87 4.13 -5.66
N GLU A 66 -11.76 3.05 -4.89
CA GLU A 66 -10.92 2.99 -3.70
C GLU A 66 -9.44 3.15 -4.06
N ARG A 67 -8.99 2.47 -5.11
CA ARG A 67 -7.62 2.63 -5.64
C ARG A 67 -7.35 4.08 -6.05
N GLY A 68 -8.27 4.74 -6.74
CA GLY A 68 -8.14 6.15 -7.10
C GLY A 68 -8.06 7.08 -5.89
N ALA A 69 -8.86 6.83 -4.85
CA ALA A 69 -8.81 7.60 -3.62
C ALA A 69 -7.50 7.42 -2.85
N VAL A 70 -6.99 6.19 -2.78
CA VAL A 70 -5.69 5.88 -2.15
C VAL A 70 -4.55 6.54 -2.92
N GLN A 71 -4.53 6.44 -4.26
CA GLN A 71 -3.51 7.12 -5.08
C GLN A 71 -3.51 8.62 -4.82
N ALA A 72 -4.68 9.27 -4.86
CA ALA A 72 -4.80 10.70 -4.62
C ALA A 72 -4.33 11.09 -3.20
N ALA A 73 -4.58 10.26 -2.20
CA ALA A 73 -4.10 10.49 -0.84
C ALA A 73 -2.57 10.38 -0.73
N ILE A 74 -1.96 9.40 -1.39
CA ILE A 74 -0.51 9.24 -1.47
C ILE A 74 0.11 10.47 -2.15
N ASP A 75 -0.39 10.83 -3.32
CA ASP A 75 0.12 11.96 -4.10
C ASP A 75 0.03 13.26 -3.31
N HIS A 76 -1.08 13.50 -2.63
CA HIS A 76 -1.27 14.68 -1.78
C HIS A 76 -0.22 14.76 -0.67
N VAL A 77 -0.02 13.65 0.07
CA VAL A 77 0.96 13.62 1.17
C VAL A 77 2.38 13.83 0.65
N LEU A 78 2.73 13.19 -0.47
CA LEU A 78 4.07 13.32 -1.06
C LEU A 78 4.33 14.75 -1.55
N VAL A 79 3.39 15.35 -2.29
CA VAL A 79 3.51 16.74 -2.78
C VAL A 79 3.67 17.72 -1.62
N GLU A 80 2.88 17.59 -0.56
CA GLU A 80 3.01 18.45 0.62
C GLU A 80 4.34 18.24 1.34
N THR A 81 4.80 16.99 1.44
CA THR A 81 6.10 16.68 2.05
C THR A 81 7.25 17.25 1.21
N GLU A 82 7.22 17.08 -0.10
CA GLU A 82 8.23 17.61 -1.02
C GLU A 82 8.30 19.14 -0.97
N ARG A 83 7.18 19.82 -0.85
CA ARG A 83 7.12 21.28 -0.74
C ARG A 83 7.93 21.80 0.46
N HIS A 84 7.98 21.04 1.56
CA HIS A 84 8.72 21.46 2.75
C HIS A 84 10.14 20.89 2.80
N LEU A 85 10.35 19.64 2.41
CA LEU A 85 11.52 18.86 2.78
C LEU A 85 12.40 18.40 1.60
N SER A 86 12.01 18.63 0.35
CA SER A 86 12.79 18.17 -0.78
C SER A 86 14.04 19.03 -1.01
N THR A 87 15.20 18.42 -0.99
CA THR A 87 16.47 19.05 -1.38
C THR A 87 16.65 19.10 -2.90
N TYR A 88 15.82 18.39 -3.67
CA TYR A 88 15.84 18.34 -5.13
C TYR A 88 15.01 19.49 -5.75
N HIS A 89 13.93 19.92 -5.10
CA HIS A 89 13.09 21.02 -5.53
C HIS A 89 13.65 22.35 -5.04
N VAL A 90 14.14 23.17 -5.97
CA VAL A 90 14.77 24.45 -5.67
C VAL A 90 13.85 25.47 -4.97
N THR A 91 12.55 25.28 -5.02
CA THR A 91 11.53 26.11 -4.37
C THR A 91 10.99 25.53 -3.08
N SER A 92 11.48 24.37 -2.63
CA SER A 92 11.08 23.80 -1.35
C SER A 92 11.55 24.67 -0.19
N GLU A 93 10.86 24.58 0.94
CA GLU A 93 11.17 25.38 2.12
C GLU A 93 12.60 25.11 2.62
N ILE A 94 13.01 23.84 2.72
CA ILE A 94 14.38 23.48 3.14
C ILE A 94 15.44 23.96 2.15
N ALA A 95 15.17 23.93 0.84
CA ALA A 95 16.11 24.43 -0.15
C ALA A 95 16.24 25.97 -0.13
N LEU A 96 15.18 26.68 0.24
CA LEU A 96 15.21 28.12 0.46
C LEU A 96 16.00 28.45 1.74
N LEU A 97 15.74 27.72 2.83
CA LEU A 97 16.47 27.87 4.10
C LEU A 97 17.98 27.62 3.90
N ASN A 98 18.36 26.57 3.17
CA ASN A 98 19.77 26.25 2.90
C ASN A 98 20.49 27.31 2.06
N ARG A 99 19.76 28.13 1.30
CA ARG A 99 20.33 29.22 0.49
C ARG A 99 20.38 30.57 1.20
N ASP A 100 19.75 30.68 2.37
CA ASP A 100 19.75 31.91 3.13
C ASP A 100 21.11 32.12 3.84
N GLU A 101 21.85 33.10 3.40
CA GLU A 101 23.15 33.49 3.97
C GLU A 101 23.02 34.56 5.08
N SER A 102 21.80 34.97 5.39
CA SER A 102 21.57 36.16 6.27
C SER A 102 22.02 35.96 7.71
N ARG A 103 22.19 34.71 8.18
CA ARG A 103 22.47 34.34 9.60
C ARG A 103 21.43 34.90 10.60
N SER A 104 20.27 35.29 10.10
CA SER A 104 19.15 35.76 10.90
C SER A 104 18.25 34.58 11.29
N TRP A 105 17.46 34.76 12.33
CA TRP A 105 16.40 33.83 12.63
C TRP A 105 15.38 33.82 11.48
N GLN A 106 15.06 32.62 11.03
CA GLN A 106 14.08 32.39 9.96
C GLN A 106 12.84 31.70 10.54
N ASP A 107 11.68 32.19 10.16
CA ASP A 107 10.42 31.51 10.45
C ASP A 107 10.27 30.32 9.52
N VAL A 108 10.04 29.14 10.07
CA VAL A 108 9.84 27.90 9.33
C VAL A 108 8.46 27.32 9.59
N SER A 109 7.95 26.50 8.67
CA SER A 109 6.68 25.81 8.86
C SER A 109 6.75 24.84 10.03
N PRO A 110 5.60 24.51 10.67
CA PRO A 110 5.55 23.47 11.69
C PRO A 110 6.11 22.13 11.21
N THR A 111 5.91 21.78 9.95
CA THR A 111 6.43 20.54 9.35
C THR A 111 7.95 20.53 9.34
N LEU A 112 8.58 21.58 8.83
CA LEU A 112 10.04 21.68 8.80
C LEU A 112 10.62 21.78 10.21
N PHE A 113 9.98 22.54 11.10
CA PHE A 113 10.42 22.66 12.50
C PHE A 113 10.50 21.33 13.22
N VAL A 114 9.45 20.48 13.09
CA VAL A 114 9.45 19.15 13.72
C VAL A 114 10.59 18.30 13.22
N VAL A 115 10.84 18.28 11.91
CA VAL A 115 11.94 17.49 11.32
C VAL A 115 13.31 17.99 11.78
N LEU A 116 13.53 19.31 11.78
CA LEU A 116 14.80 19.87 12.25
C LEU A 116 15.04 19.62 13.75
N LYS A 117 13.98 19.69 14.56
CA LYS A 117 14.07 19.37 16.00
C LYS A 117 14.45 17.91 16.22
N GLU A 118 13.76 16.97 15.58
CA GLU A 118 14.08 15.54 15.70
C GLU A 118 15.50 15.23 15.20
N ALA A 119 15.91 15.87 14.12
CA ALA A 119 17.27 15.74 13.60
C ALA A 119 18.34 16.26 14.59
N HIS A 120 18.06 17.36 15.28
CA HIS A 120 18.94 17.89 16.34
C HIS A 120 19.00 16.92 17.52
N ASP A 121 17.86 16.40 17.99
CA ASP A 121 17.81 15.42 19.09
C ASP A 121 18.61 14.15 18.75
N VAL A 122 18.52 13.66 17.50
CA VAL A 122 19.33 12.53 17.02
C VAL A 122 20.82 12.87 16.96
N SER A 123 21.18 14.10 16.56
CA SER A 123 22.58 14.57 16.58
C SER A 123 23.17 14.53 17.98
N GLU A 124 22.43 15.03 18.98
CA GLU A 124 22.85 14.97 20.39
C GLU A 124 23.00 13.52 20.88
N LEU A 125 22.01 12.66 20.63
CA LEU A 125 22.03 11.25 21.03
C LEU A 125 23.20 10.48 20.45
N THR A 126 23.65 10.84 19.24
CA THR A 126 24.74 10.16 18.53
C THR A 126 26.12 10.81 18.78
N GLY A 127 26.19 11.86 19.62
CA GLY A 127 27.42 12.61 19.86
C GLY A 127 27.98 13.26 18.59
N GLY A 128 27.09 13.72 17.68
CA GLY A 128 27.47 14.36 16.42
C GLY A 128 27.80 13.38 15.28
N SER A 129 27.59 12.08 15.45
CA SER A 129 27.78 11.12 14.35
C SER A 129 26.74 11.27 13.24
N PHE A 130 25.56 11.80 13.58
CA PHE A 130 24.55 12.29 12.65
C PHE A 130 24.52 13.82 12.74
N ASP A 131 24.63 14.51 11.59
CA ASP A 131 24.61 15.97 11.52
C ASP A 131 23.86 16.43 10.27
N VAL A 132 22.77 17.17 10.45
CA VAL A 132 21.97 17.72 9.36
C VAL A 132 22.66 18.85 8.60
N THR A 133 23.72 19.42 9.17
CA THR A 133 24.46 20.54 8.55
C THR A 133 25.58 20.08 7.62
N VAL A 134 25.62 18.79 7.28
CA VAL A 134 26.65 18.15 6.45
C VAL A 134 26.65 18.57 4.98
N ALA A 135 25.60 19.25 4.50
CA ALA A 135 25.43 19.59 3.08
C ALA A 135 26.66 20.28 2.44
N PRO A 136 27.34 21.27 3.07
CA PRO A 136 28.55 21.88 2.49
C PRO A 136 29.70 20.89 2.29
N LEU A 137 29.83 19.87 3.17
CA LEU A 137 30.84 18.82 3.00
C LEU A 137 30.50 17.88 1.87
N LEU A 138 29.22 17.52 1.70
CA LEU A 138 28.75 16.70 0.58
C LEU A 138 29.03 17.40 -0.77
N GLU A 139 28.81 18.70 -0.86
CA GLU A 139 29.15 19.49 -2.05
C GLU A 139 30.65 19.48 -2.35
N LEU A 140 31.47 19.64 -1.32
CA LEU A 140 32.93 19.64 -1.45
C LEU A 140 33.44 18.27 -1.96
N TRP A 141 32.77 17.19 -1.60
CA TRP A 141 33.11 15.81 -2.03
C TRP A 141 32.44 15.41 -3.35
N GLY A 142 31.75 16.35 -4.01
CA GLY A 142 31.10 16.13 -5.30
C GLY A 142 29.73 15.40 -5.23
N HIS A 143 29.19 15.22 -4.03
CA HIS A 143 27.84 14.68 -3.83
C HIS A 143 26.79 15.80 -3.88
N LYS A 144 26.64 16.45 -5.04
CA LYS A 144 25.52 17.36 -5.24
C LYS A 144 24.24 16.57 -5.52
N PRO A 145 23.10 16.97 -4.95
CA PRO A 145 21.82 16.51 -5.46
C PRO A 145 21.76 16.90 -6.95
N ASP A 146 21.56 15.93 -7.82
CA ASP A 146 21.43 16.21 -9.25
C ASP A 146 20.14 17.01 -9.47
N SER A 147 20.27 18.29 -9.81
CA SER A 147 19.16 19.20 -10.02
C SER A 147 18.54 19.07 -11.42
N SER A 148 18.86 17.99 -12.14
CA SER A 148 18.32 17.66 -13.45
C SER A 148 17.11 16.73 -13.33
N GLY A 149 16.01 17.18 -12.72
CA GLY A 149 14.72 16.52 -12.70
C GLY A 149 13.63 17.46 -13.24
#